data_4434cfc96078e396a814023b6b58aba5
#
_entry.id   4434cfc96078e396a814023b6b58aba5
#
_cell.length_a   1.000
_cell.length_b   1.000
_cell.length_c   1.000
_cell.angle_alpha   90.00
_cell.angle_beta   90.00
_cell.angle_gamma   90.00
#
_symmetry.space_group_name_H-M   'P 1'
#
loop_
_entity.id
_entity.type
_entity.pdbx_description
1 polymer ?
#
loop_
_entity_poly.entity_id
_entity_poly.type
_entity_poly.pdbx_seq_one_letter_code
_entity_poly.pdbx_strand_id
1 'polypeptide(L)'
;DTILNQRENWEKGKPVFCIYVASGQKGSTVARVMKALEDGGAMPYTVIVLATASDPAPLQFFAPFAGAAIGEFFRDTGRSAPVVYDDLTKQAISYREVSLLLKRPPGREAYPGDVFYLHSRLLERAAKIIGNDDIARNMNDLPESLKNAKDDNGQPLVKGGGSLTALPIIETQAGDVSAYIPTNVISITDGQIFLESSLFNAGIRP
;
A
#
# COMPACT_ATOMS: atom_id res chain seq x y z
N ASP A 1 -9.21 -2.94 11.31
CA ASP A 1 -9.60 -4.35 11.55
C ASP A 1 -8.70 -5.33 10.80
N THR A 2 -8.45 -5.17 9.48
CA THR A 2 -7.62 -6.10 8.69
C THR A 2 -6.27 -6.41 9.35
N ILE A 3 -5.56 -5.38 9.84
CA ILE A 3 -4.28 -5.55 10.53
C ILE A 3 -4.46 -6.23 11.89
N LEU A 4 -5.45 -5.80 12.68
CA LEU A 4 -5.72 -6.36 13.99
C LEU A 4 -6.07 -7.85 13.92
N ASN A 5 -6.82 -8.25 12.90
CA ASN A 5 -7.22 -9.65 12.67
C ASN A 5 -6.04 -10.57 12.32
N GLN A 6 -4.84 -10.04 12.00
CA GLN A 6 -3.65 -10.86 11.76
C GLN A 6 -2.97 -11.33 13.06
N ARG A 7 -3.42 -10.89 14.23
CA ARG A 7 -2.88 -11.30 15.52
C ARG A 7 -2.89 -12.82 15.72
N GLU A 8 -3.97 -13.48 15.32
CA GLU A 8 -4.07 -14.93 15.41
C GLU A 8 -3.00 -15.66 14.57
N ASN A 9 -2.69 -15.13 13.37
CA ASN A 9 -1.64 -15.67 12.51
C ASN A 9 -0.26 -15.47 13.14
N TRP A 10 -0.03 -14.33 13.79
CA TRP A 10 1.20 -14.06 14.53
C TRP A 10 1.39 -15.05 15.69
N GLU A 11 0.37 -15.24 16.50
CA GLU A 11 0.38 -16.16 17.64
C GLU A 11 0.58 -17.62 17.23
N LYS A 12 0.09 -18.01 16.03
CA LYS A 12 0.28 -19.36 15.45
C LYS A 12 1.66 -19.57 14.79
N GLY A 13 2.56 -18.59 14.84
CA GLY A 13 3.88 -18.67 14.22
C GLY A 13 3.87 -18.64 12.67
N LYS A 14 2.79 -18.15 12.07
CA LYS A 14 2.64 -17.89 10.63
C LYS A 14 2.42 -16.39 10.39
N PRO A 15 3.41 -15.54 10.65
CA PRO A 15 3.22 -14.09 10.64
C PRO A 15 2.82 -13.58 9.27
N VAL A 16 1.85 -12.67 9.27
CA VAL A 16 1.51 -11.81 8.14
C VAL A 16 1.99 -10.41 8.50
N PHE A 17 2.97 -9.89 7.76
CA PHE A 17 3.57 -8.59 8.03
C PHE A 17 2.76 -7.47 7.38
N CYS A 18 2.09 -6.68 8.19
CA CYS A 18 1.21 -5.63 7.72
C CYS A 18 1.97 -4.32 7.49
N ILE A 19 1.74 -3.67 6.37
CA ILE A 19 2.29 -2.35 6.07
C ILE A 19 1.13 -1.35 6.00
N TYR A 20 1.17 -0.32 6.85
CA TYR A 20 0.23 0.78 6.80
C TYR A 20 0.94 2.02 6.29
N VAL A 21 0.50 2.51 5.14
CA VAL A 21 1.05 3.71 4.50
C VAL A 21 0.06 4.85 4.64
N ALA A 22 0.41 5.86 5.43
CA ALA A 22 -0.36 7.08 5.54
C ALA A 22 0.28 8.17 4.68
N SER A 23 -0.42 8.57 3.62
CA SER A 23 0.01 9.63 2.71
C SER A 23 -0.97 10.80 2.74
N GLY A 24 -0.48 12.00 3.12
CA GLY A 24 -1.29 13.20 3.19
C GLY A 24 -2.32 13.23 4.32
N GLN A 25 -2.23 12.33 5.28
CA GLN A 25 -3.14 12.27 6.43
C GLN A 25 -2.75 13.28 7.52
N LYS A 26 -3.74 13.73 8.30
CA LYS A 26 -3.46 14.55 9.48
C LYS A 26 -2.73 13.73 10.53
N GLY A 27 -1.70 14.30 11.17
CA GLY A 27 -0.94 13.63 12.22
C GLY A 27 -1.81 13.07 13.36
N SER A 28 -2.88 13.80 13.76
CA SER A 28 -3.83 13.32 14.78
C SER A 28 -4.63 12.07 14.35
N THR A 29 -4.90 11.92 13.06
CA THR A 29 -5.57 10.72 12.52
C THR A 29 -4.62 9.54 12.57
N VAL A 30 -3.38 9.73 12.16
CA VAL A 30 -2.34 8.68 12.21
C VAL A 30 -2.05 8.26 13.65
N ALA A 31 -1.92 9.22 14.57
CA ALA A 31 -1.72 8.93 15.99
C ALA A 31 -2.85 8.06 16.57
N ARG A 32 -4.10 8.29 16.15
CA ARG A 32 -5.27 7.50 16.56
C ARG A 32 -5.19 6.06 16.01
N VAL A 33 -4.77 5.90 14.75
CA VAL A 33 -4.55 4.58 14.14
C VAL A 33 -3.42 3.84 14.85
N MET A 34 -2.29 4.50 15.08
CA MET A 34 -1.15 3.93 15.81
C MET A 34 -1.57 3.44 17.20
N LYS A 35 -2.29 4.27 17.95
CA LYS A 35 -2.80 3.88 19.27
C LYS A 35 -3.74 2.67 19.20
N ALA A 36 -4.64 2.62 18.21
CA ALA A 36 -5.52 1.46 18.02
C ALA A 36 -4.73 0.17 17.70
N LEU A 37 -3.65 0.27 16.94
CA LEU A 37 -2.77 -0.87 16.64
C LEU A 37 -1.96 -1.30 17.87
N GLU A 38 -1.51 -0.35 18.68
CA GLU A 38 -0.80 -0.61 19.94
C GLU A 38 -1.73 -1.27 20.97
N ASP A 39 -2.90 -0.69 21.21
CA ASP A 39 -3.92 -1.22 22.13
C ASP A 39 -4.39 -2.63 21.70
N GLY A 40 -4.44 -2.89 20.40
CA GLY A 40 -4.75 -4.21 19.81
C GLY A 40 -3.59 -5.19 19.77
N GLY A 41 -2.37 -4.80 20.19
CA GLY A 41 -1.18 -5.65 20.19
C GLY A 41 -0.65 -5.99 18.79
N ALA A 42 -0.92 -5.14 17.78
CA ALA A 42 -0.55 -5.39 16.38
C ALA A 42 0.83 -4.83 15.99
N MET A 43 1.46 -4.03 16.84
CA MET A 43 2.75 -3.38 16.54
C MET A 43 3.89 -4.35 16.19
N PRO A 44 4.02 -5.56 16.80
CA PRO A 44 5.12 -6.46 16.49
C PRO A 44 5.19 -6.97 15.04
N TYR A 45 4.06 -6.95 14.33
CA TYR A 45 3.97 -7.40 12.92
C TYR A 45 3.51 -6.29 11.97
N THR A 46 3.58 -5.02 12.41
CA THR A 46 3.12 -3.88 11.61
C THR A 46 4.26 -2.90 11.36
N VAL A 47 4.42 -2.50 10.11
CA VAL A 47 5.30 -1.41 9.67
C VAL A 47 4.43 -0.21 9.29
N ILE A 48 4.78 0.98 9.79
CA ILE A 48 4.07 2.21 9.48
C ILE A 48 5.00 3.11 8.65
N VAL A 49 4.53 3.49 7.47
CA VAL A 49 5.19 4.47 6.59
C VAL A 49 4.35 5.73 6.58
N LEU A 50 4.93 6.84 6.99
CA LEU A 50 4.19 8.07 7.21
C LEU A 50 4.76 9.24 6.40
N ALA A 51 3.89 9.91 5.65
CA ALA A 51 4.08 11.26 5.15
C ALA A 51 2.81 12.07 5.43
N THR A 52 2.88 12.97 6.40
CA THR A 52 1.71 13.74 6.85
C THR A 52 1.31 14.83 5.86
N ALA A 53 0.12 15.41 6.04
CA ALA A 53 -0.35 16.54 5.24
C ALA A 53 0.53 17.82 5.36
N SER A 54 1.39 17.91 6.40
CA SER A 54 2.34 18.99 6.58
C SER A 54 3.71 18.72 5.93
N ASP A 55 3.95 17.50 5.49
CA ASP A 55 5.19 17.16 4.81
C ASP A 55 5.15 17.65 3.34
N PRO A 56 6.31 17.95 2.74
CA PRO A 56 6.38 18.35 1.33
C PRO A 56 5.73 17.33 0.39
N ALA A 57 5.05 17.82 -0.67
CA ALA A 57 4.35 16.98 -1.64
C ALA A 57 5.20 15.82 -2.23
N PRO A 58 6.50 15.98 -2.51
CA PRO A 58 7.33 14.87 -2.95
C PRO A 58 7.38 13.71 -1.94
N LEU A 59 7.42 13.97 -0.64
CA LEU A 59 7.43 12.91 0.39
C LEU A 59 6.10 12.17 0.42
N GLN A 60 4.98 12.90 0.32
CA GLN A 60 3.65 12.29 0.24
C GLN A 60 3.50 11.44 -1.03
N PHE A 61 4.09 11.88 -2.14
CA PHE A 61 4.12 11.13 -3.38
C PHE A 61 4.92 9.82 -3.27
N PHE A 62 6.10 9.84 -2.61
CA PHE A 62 6.98 8.68 -2.51
C PHE A 62 6.57 7.66 -1.44
N ALA A 63 5.85 8.05 -0.40
CA ALA A 63 5.51 7.18 0.73
C ALA A 63 4.83 5.85 0.30
N PRO A 64 3.83 5.81 -0.62
CA PRO A 64 3.25 4.56 -1.09
C PRO A 64 4.26 3.64 -1.77
N PHE A 65 5.21 4.19 -2.55
CA PHE A 65 6.26 3.38 -3.19
C PHE A 65 7.24 2.80 -2.18
N ALA A 66 7.57 3.54 -1.12
CA ALA A 66 8.40 3.03 -0.03
C ALA A 66 7.68 1.87 0.71
N GLY A 67 6.38 2.02 0.98
CA GLY A 67 5.57 0.96 1.57
C GLY A 67 5.49 -0.28 0.67
N ALA A 68 5.33 -0.10 -0.64
CA ALA A 68 5.35 -1.20 -1.60
C ALA A 68 6.70 -1.93 -1.60
N ALA A 69 7.83 -1.21 -1.58
CA ALA A 69 9.17 -1.81 -1.55
C ALA A 69 9.40 -2.65 -0.28
N ILE A 70 8.91 -2.19 0.87
CA ILE A 70 8.93 -2.98 2.11
C ILE A 70 8.08 -4.24 1.98
N GLY A 71 6.89 -4.13 1.38
CA GLY A 71 6.01 -5.27 1.13
C GLY A 71 6.62 -6.30 0.16
N GLU A 72 7.30 -5.83 -0.89
CA GLU A 72 8.02 -6.69 -1.83
C GLU A 72 9.14 -7.49 -1.15
N PHE A 73 9.86 -6.87 -0.23
CA PHE A 73 10.87 -7.60 0.54
C PHE A 73 10.28 -8.81 1.28
N PHE A 74 9.11 -8.66 1.90
CA PHE A 74 8.43 -9.77 2.54
C PHE A 74 7.94 -10.79 1.50
N ARG A 75 7.33 -10.35 0.41
CA ARG A 75 6.88 -11.20 -0.68
C ARG A 75 8.02 -12.04 -1.26
N ASP A 76 9.14 -11.41 -1.59
CA ASP A 76 10.27 -12.05 -2.27
C ASP A 76 11.08 -12.97 -1.33
N THR A 77 10.89 -12.82 -0.03
CA THR A 77 11.48 -13.72 1.00
C THR A 77 10.49 -14.80 1.49
N GLY A 78 9.44 -15.10 0.70
CA GLY A 78 8.51 -16.19 0.96
C GLY A 78 7.47 -15.91 2.05
N ARG A 79 7.29 -14.65 2.43
CA ARG A 79 6.35 -14.22 3.48
C ARG A 79 5.12 -13.53 2.89
N SER A 80 4.06 -13.44 3.65
CA SER A 80 2.84 -12.74 3.22
C SER A 80 2.77 -11.35 3.84
N ALA A 81 2.42 -10.35 3.03
CA ALA A 81 2.28 -8.98 3.48
C ALA A 81 1.09 -8.28 2.80
N PRO A 82 0.09 -7.81 3.55
CA PRO A 82 -0.85 -6.80 3.08
C PRO A 82 -0.25 -5.40 3.25
N VAL A 83 -0.45 -4.54 2.26
CA VAL A 83 -0.15 -3.12 2.31
C VAL A 83 -1.44 -2.31 2.18
N VAL A 84 -1.69 -1.44 3.14
CA VAL A 84 -2.83 -0.51 3.14
C VAL A 84 -2.31 0.86 2.74
N TYR A 85 -2.85 1.42 1.65
CA TYR A 85 -2.52 2.78 1.20
C TYR A 85 -3.62 3.75 1.63
N ASP A 86 -3.38 4.57 2.63
CA ASP A 86 -4.30 5.55 3.19
C ASP A 86 -3.78 6.98 2.98
N ASP A 87 -4.12 7.66 1.89
CA ASP A 87 -4.89 7.18 0.74
C ASP A 87 -4.22 7.56 -0.60
N LEU A 88 -4.61 6.88 -1.66
CA LEU A 88 -4.07 7.15 -3.00
C LEU A 88 -4.66 8.40 -3.66
N THR A 89 -5.81 8.90 -3.20
CA THR A 89 -6.35 10.18 -3.68
C THR A 89 -5.40 11.32 -3.30
N LYS A 90 -4.90 11.33 -2.07
CA LYS A 90 -3.93 12.34 -1.60
C LYS A 90 -2.58 12.18 -2.28
N GLN A 91 -2.14 10.95 -2.57
CA GLN A 91 -0.97 10.73 -3.39
C GLN A 91 -1.12 11.36 -4.78
N ALA A 92 -2.27 11.17 -5.44
CA ALA A 92 -2.54 11.78 -6.74
C ALA A 92 -2.55 13.31 -6.68
N ILE A 93 -3.14 13.90 -5.62
CA ILE A 93 -3.12 15.35 -5.38
C ILE A 93 -1.70 15.86 -5.24
N SER A 94 -0.86 15.20 -4.44
CA SER A 94 0.55 15.56 -4.27
C SER A 94 1.33 15.45 -5.58
N TYR A 95 1.05 14.42 -6.39
CA TYR A 95 1.65 14.27 -7.72
C TYR A 95 1.21 15.37 -8.68
N ARG A 96 -0.07 15.78 -8.64
CA ARG A 96 -0.58 16.93 -9.40
C ARG A 96 0.13 18.21 -9.00
N GLU A 97 0.30 18.47 -7.71
CA GLU A 97 1.02 19.65 -7.20
C GLU A 97 2.46 19.69 -7.74
N VAL A 98 3.21 18.62 -7.57
CA VAL A 98 4.60 18.52 -8.08
C VAL A 98 4.63 18.73 -9.60
N SER A 99 3.71 18.12 -10.33
CA SER A 99 3.66 18.24 -11.80
C SER A 99 3.36 19.67 -12.27
N LEU A 100 2.45 20.38 -11.60
CA LEU A 100 2.14 21.77 -11.90
C LEU A 100 3.31 22.71 -11.57
N LEU A 101 4.01 22.48 -10.46
CA LEU A 101 5.23 23.23 -10.12
C LEU A 101 6.32 23.03 -11.17
N LEU A 102 6.44 21.84 -11.74
CA LEU A 102 7.35 21.52 -12.84
C LEU A 102 6.83 22.00 -14.22
N LYS A 103 5.71 22.73 -14.24
CA LYS A 103 5.09 23.26 -15.47
C LYS A 103 4.72 22.18 -16.49
N ARG A 104 4.41 20.96 -16.04
CA ARG A 104 3.89 19.91 -16.91
C ARG A 104 2.46 20.27 -17.35
N PRO A 105 2.06 20.03 -18.60
CA PRO A 105 0.73 20.38 -19.08
C PRO A 105 -0.34 19.58 -18.29
N PRO A 106 -1.35 20.28 -17.73
CA PRO A 106 -2.44 19.61 -17.03
C PRO A 106 -3.41 18.93 -17.99
N GLY A 107 -3.90 17.76 -17.59
CA GLY A 107 -5.00 17.04 -18.24
C GLY A 107 -6.32 17.21 -17.51
N ARG A 108 -7.15 16.15 -17.52
CA ARG A 108 -8.45 16.12 -16.84
C ARG A 108 -8.29 16.41 -15.34
N GLU A 109 -9.12 17.28 -14.80
CA GLU A 109 -9.11 17.72 -13.39
C GLU A 109 -7.73 18.26 -12.95
N ALA A 110 -6.97 18.84 -13.89
CA ALA A 110 -5.61 19.33 -13.71
C ALA A 110 -4.57 18.25 -13.31
N TYR A 111 -4.90 16.97 -13.36
CA TYR A 111 -3.93 15.91 -13.19
C TYR A 111 -3.01 15.78 -14.41
N PRO A 112 -1.75 15.37 -14.23
CA PRO A 112 -0.88 15.08 -15.37
C PRO A 112 -1.39 13.85 -16.12
N GLY A 113 -1.10 13.76 -17.43
CA GLY A 113 -1.61 12.71 -18.30
C GLY A 113 -1.21 11.27 -17.89
N ASP A 114 -0.17 11.15 -17.08
CA ASP A 114 0.37 9.87 -16.59
C ASP A 114 -0.10 9.48 -15.17
N VAL A 115 -1.15 10.13 -14.64
CA VAL A 115 -1.66 9.80 -13.29
C VAL A 115 -2.22 8.37 -13.22
N PHE A 116 -2.76 7.83 -14.30
CA PHE A 116 -3.14 6.42 -14.37
C PHE A 116 -1.92 5.52 -14.16
N TYR A 117 -0.82 5.82 -14.82
CA TYR A 117 0.43 5.08 -14.69
C TYR A 117 1.03 5.19 -13.27
N LEU A 118 0.81 6.31 -12.57
CA LEU A 118 1.19 6.45 -11.16
C LEU A 118 0.62 5.31 -10.30
N HIS A 119 -0.67 5.05 -10.41
CA HIS A 119 -1.36 4.04 -9.61
C HIS A 119 -1.18 2.62 -10.16
N SER A 120 -1.19 2.43 -11.48
CA SER A 120 -1.00 1.10 -12.06
C SER A 120 0.36 0.52 -11.72
N ARG A 121 1.45 1.26 -11.90
CA ARG A 121 2.81 0.80 -11.53
C ARG A 121 3.01 0.55 -10.03
N LEU A 122 2.17 1.14 -9.17
CA LEU A 122 2.17 0.88 -7.73
C LEU A 122 1.40 -0.40 -7.39
N LEU A 123 0.18 -0.53 -7.93
CA LEU A 123 -0.75 -1.61 -7.58
C LEU A 123 -0.41 -2.92 -8.26
N GLU A 124 0.13 -2.90 -9.48
CA GLU A 124 0.62 -4.08 -10.22
C GLU A 124 1.81 -4.79 -9.53
N ARG A 125 2.43 -4.16 -8.55
CA ARG A 125 3.47 -4.78 -7.72
C ARG A 125 2.89 -5.80 -6.72
N ALA A 126 1.61 -5.74 -6.44
CA ALA A 126 0.91 -6.72 -5.63
C ALA A 126 0.81 -8.03 -6.40
N ALA A 127 1.43 -9.09 -5.87
CA ALA A 127 1.49 -10.38 -6.53
C ALA A 127 1.71 -11.51 -5.53
N LYS A 128 1.37 -12.73 -5.95
CA LYS A 128 1.75 -13.95 -5.26
C LYS A 128 2.85 -14.65 -6.05
N ILE A 129 3.94 -14.95 -5.38
CA ILE A 129 5.09 -15.64 -5.98
C ILE A 129 4.82 -17.15 -6.02
N ILE A 130 5.27 -17.79 -7.11
CA ILE A 130 5.22 -19.25 -7.25
C ILE A 130 5.95 -19.94 -6.09
N GLY A 131 5.41 -21.07 -5.63
CA GLY A 131 5.97 -21.84 -4.50
C GLY A 131 7.27 -22.62 -4.79
N ASN A 132 7.96 -22.31 -5.89
CA ASN A 132 9.22 -22.92 -6.27
C ASN A 132 10.37 -21.92 -6.08
N ASP A 133 11.29 -22.22 -5.17
CA ASP A 133 12.40 -21.35 -4.80
C ASP A 133 13.36 -21.06 -5.94
N ASP A 134 13.63 -22.05 -6.81
CA ASP A 134 14.57 -21.87 -7.92
C ASP A 134 13.99 -20.93 -8.98
N ILE A 135 12.68 -21.03 -9.24
CA ILE A 135 11.98 -20.10 -10.14
C ILE A 135 11.95 -18.71 -9.51
N ALA A 136 11.62 -18.61 -8.22
CA ALA A 136 11.56 -17.34 -7.50
C ALA A 136 12.90 -16.61 -7.54
N ARG A 137 14.03 -17.29 -7.37
CA ARG A 137 15.38 -16.71 -7.44
C ARG A 137 15.77 -16.21 -8.83
N ASN A 138 15.17 -16.75 -9.87
CA ASN A 138 15.45 -16.39 -11.26
C ASN A 138 14.48 -15.37 -11.85
N MET A 139 13.59 -14.77 -11.03
CA MET A 139 12.69 -13.71 -11.49
C MET A 139 13.47 -12.47 -11.93
N ASN A 140 13.04 -11.89 -13.06
CA ASN A 140 13.68 -10.70 -13.63
C ASN A 140 13.55 -9.45 -12.75
N ASP A 141 12.46 -9.37 -11.98
CA ASP A 141 12.09 -8.20 -11.18
C ASP A 141 12.78 -8.13 -9.81
N LEU A 142 13.56 -9.16 -9.46
CA LEU A 142 14.29 -9.17 -8.19
C LEU A 142 15.39 -8.10 -8.19
N PRO A 143 15.49 -7.27 -7.13
CA PRO A 143 16.64 -6.40 -6.93
C PRO A 143 17.95 -7.21 -6.90
N GLU A 144 18.98 -6.70 -7.56
CA GLU A 144 20.28 -7.38 -7.63
C GLU A 144 20.90 -7.64 -6.24
N SER A 145 20.64 -6.71 -5.30
CA SER A 145 21.04 -6.87 -3.90
C SER A 145 20.38 -8.06 -3.20
N LEU A 146 19.17 -8.44 -3.63
CA LEU A 146 18.42 -9.52 -3.02
C LEU A 146 18.76 -10.89 -3.64
N LYS A 147 19.08 -10.94 -4.94
CA LYS A 147 19.41 -12.19 -5.65
C LYS A 147 20.51 -13.02 -4.99
N ASN A 148 21.52 -12.33 -4.46
CA ASN A 148 22.68 -12.97 -3.83
C ASN A 148 22.64 -12.92 -2.29
N ALA A 149 21.58 -12.36 -1.71
CA ALA A 149 21.45 -12.23 -0.27
C ALA A 149 21.21 -13.59 0.41
N LYS A 150 21.84 -13.76 1.56
CA LYS A 150 21.72 -14.96 2.39
C LYS A 150 21.25 -14.58 3.79
N ASP A 151 20.55 -15.49 4.44
CA ASP A 151 20.19 -15.37 5.84
C ASP A 151 21.40 -15.69 6.77
N ASP A 152 21.21 -15.55 8.08
CA ASP A 152 22.25 -15.80 9.10
C ASP A 152 22.76 -17.25 9.08
N ASN A 153 22.03 -18.17 8.48
CA ASN A 153 22.38 -19.58 8.32
C ASN A 153 23.07 -19.87 6.97
N GLY A 154 23.35 -18.84 6.17
CA GLY A 154 23.97 -18.96 4.85
C GLY A 154 23.04 -19.47 3.74
N GLN A 155 21.73 -19.60 4.01
CA GLN A 155 20.74 -20.00 3.01
C GLN A 155 20.29 -18.79 2.17
N PRO A 156 19.93 -18.98 0.90
CA PRO A 156 19.40 -17.91 0.08
C PRO A 156 18.17 -17.24 0.74
N LEU A 157 18.15 -15.92 0.76
CA LEU A 157 17.09 -15.15 1.38
C LEU A 157 15.79 -15.18 0.54
N VAL A 158 15.93 -15.24 -0.79
CA VAL A 158 14.79 -15.33 -1.71
C VAL A 158 14.16 -16.71 -1.65
N LYS A 159 12.85 -16.73 -1.41
CA LYS A 159 12.03 -17.94 -1.30
C LYS A 159 10.72 -17.76 -2.06
N GLY A 160 10.22 -18.84 -2.62
CA GLY A 160 8.92 -18.88 -3.27
C GLY A 160 7.74 -18.86 -2.29
N GLY A 161 6.54 -18.68 -2.82
CA GLY A 161 5.28 -18.77 -2.07
C GLY A 161 4.86 -17.52 -1.31
N GLY A 162 5.68 -16.48 -1.28
CA GLY A 162 5.31 -15.20 -0.66
C GLY A 162 4.23 -14.45 -1.42
N SER A 163 3.55 -13.52 -0.75
CA SER A 163 2.46 -12.74 -1.35
C SER A 163 2.47 -11.30 -0.86
N LEU A 164 2.12 -10.38 -1.76
CA LEU A 164 1.84 -8.98 -1.45
C LEU A 164 0.43 -8.66 -1.89
N THR A 165 -0.42 -8.23 -0.96
CA THR A 165 -1.80 -7.82 -1.23
C THR A 165 -1.92 -6.33 -1.02
N ALA A 166 -2.37 -5.59 -2.03
CA ALA A 166 -2.61 -4.16 -1.95
C ALA A 166 -4.07 -3.85 -1.58
N LEU A 167 -4.26 -2.99 -0.59
CA LEU A 167 -5.55 -2.47 -0.14
C LEU A 167 -5.54 -0.95 -0.29
N PRO A 168 -5.78 -0.40 -1.49
CA PRO A 168 -5.83 1.03 -1.70
C PRO A 168 -7.13 1.62 -1.16
N ILE A 169 -7.02 2.71 -0.41
CA ILE A 169 -8.16 3.53 0.01
C ILE A 169 -8.25 4.71 -0.96
N ILE A 170 -9.45 4.96 -1.45
CA ILE A 170 -9.78 6.08 -2.32
C ILE A 170 -10.87 6.92 -1.64
N GLU A 171 -10.62 8.21 -1.51
CA GLU A 171 -11.59 9.16 -1.02
C GLU A 171 -12.52 9.59 -2.16
N THR A 172 -13.84 9.45 -1.96
CA THR A 172 -14.86 9.94 -2.88
C THR A 172 -15.55 11.17 -2.31
N GLN A 173 -15.93 12.12 -3.15
CA GLN A 173 -16.75 13.24 -2.75
C GLN A 173 -18.23 12.87 -2.93
N ALA A 174 -19.00 12.92 -1.86
CA ALA A 174 -20.44 12.57 -1.86
C ALA A 174 -20.77 11.19 -2.48
N GLY A 175 -19.84 10.24 -2.41
CA GLY A 175 -20.04 8.90 -3.00
C GLY A 175 -19.88 8.83 -4.51
N ASP A 176 -19.36 9.89 -5.17
CA ASP A 176 -19.14 9.90 -6.61
C ASP A 176 -17.95 9.01 -7.00
N VAL A 177 -18.25 7.79 -7.44
CA VAL A 177 -17.27 6.82 -7.96
C VAL A 177 -16.93 7.07 -9.44
N SER A 178 -17.63 7.98 -10.12
CA SER A 178 -17.39 8.33 -11.53
C SER A 178 -16.28 9.37 -11.74
N ALA A 179 -15.77 9.94 -10.66
CA ALA A 179 -14.66 10.88 -10.67
C ALA A 179 -13.39 10.23 -11.24
N TYR A 180 -12.42 11.05 -11.64
CA TYR A 180 -11.26 10.60 -12.42
C TYR A 180 -10.36 9.61 -11.65
N ILE A 181 -10.02 9.88 -10.40
CA ILE A 181 -9.15 8.99 -9.62
C ILE A 181 -9.87 7.70 -9.22
N PRO A 182 -11.12 7.70 -8.69
CA PRO A 182 -11.84 6.47 -8.41
C PRO A 182 -11.96 5.54 -9.62
N THR A 183 -12.36 6.06 -10.79
CA THR A 183 -12.49 5.24 -12.02
C THR A 183 -11.18 4.63 -12.46
N ASN A 184 -10.07 5.35 -12.36
CA ASN A 184 -8.74 4.82 -12.67
C ASN A 184 -8.38 3.64 -11.75
N VAL A 185 -8.57 3.78 -10.45
CA VAL A 185 -8.21 2.74 -9.49
C VAL A 185 -9.13 1.53 -9.59
N ILE A 186 -10.43 1.73 -9.80
CA ILE A 186 -11.38 0.63 -10.05
C ILE A 186 -10.95 -0.20 -11.27
N SER A 187 -10.44 0.42 -12.32
CA SER A 187 -9.99 -0.29 -13.54
C SER A 187 -8.67 -1.04 -13.35
N ILE A 188 -7.86 -0.69 -12.34
CA ILE A 188 -6.58 -1.35 -12.04
C ILE A 188 -6.78 -2.53 -11.08
N THR A 189 -7.71 -2.41 -10.13
CA THR A 189 -7.93 -3.38 -9.06
C THR A 189 -8.90 -4.50 -9.48
N ASP A 190 -8.74 -5.69 -8.88
CA ASP A 190 -9.60 -6.86 -9.14
C ASP A 190 -10.99 -6.75 -8.52
N GLY A 191 -11.22 -5.77 -7.68
CA GLY A 191 -12.52 -5.54 -7.02
C GLY A 191 -12.48 -4.34 -6.09
N GLN A 192 -13.65 -3.93 -5.62
CA GLN A 192 -13.80 -2.81 -4.70
C GLN A 192 -14.79 -3.11 -3.57
N ILE A 193 -14.55 -2.50 -2.43
CA ILE A 193 -15.48 -2.45 -1.30
C ILE A 193 -15.98 -1.02 -1.23
N PHE A 194 -17.27 -0.82 -1.51
CA PHE A 194 -17.91 0.50 -1.43
C PHE A 194 -18.46 0.73 -0.04
N LEU A 195 -18.00 1.80 0.62
CA LEU A 195 -18.49 2.22 1.94
C LEU A 195 -19.64 3.20 1.74
N GLU A 196 -20.86 2.77 2.01
CA GLU A 196 -22.05 3.55 1.78
C GLU A 196 -22.37 4.47 2.98
N SER A 197 -22.49 5.77 2.71
CA SER A 197 -22.73 6.79 3.75
C SER A 197 -24.03 6.56 4.51
N SER A 198 -25.07 6.03 3.87
CA SER A 198 -26.35 5.71 4.50
C SER A 198 -26.21 4.63 5.57
N LEU A 199 -25.45 3.58 5.30
CA LEU A 199 -25.16 2.49 6.25
C LEU A 199 -24.29 3.00 7.42
N PHE A 200 -23.29 3.81 7.13
CA PHE A 200 -22.47 4.42 8.16
C PHE A 200 -23.28 5.30 9.10
N ASN A 201 -24.18 6.13 8.57
CA ASN A 201 -25.08 7.00 9.36
C ASN A 201 -26.10 6.18 10.17
N ALA A 202 -26.49 5.01 9.69
CA ALA A 202 -27.33 4.06 10.41
C ALA A 202 -26.59 3.29 11.53
N GLY A 203 -25.27 3.57 11.72
CA GLY A 203 -24.44 2.93 12.73
C GLY A 203 -23.87 1.57 12.32
N ILE A 204 -24.08 1.14 11.09
CA ILE A 204 -23.48 -0.07 10.52
C ILE A 204 -22.06 0.29 10.10
N ARG A 205 -21.08 -0.31 10.77
CA ARG A 205 -19.67 -0.06 10.53
C ARG A 205 -18.96 -1.39 10.27
N PRO A 206 -18.03 -1.39 9.31
CA PRO A 206 -17.20 -2.56 9.09
C PRO A 206 -16.29 -2.86 10.29
#